data_faa94bddb884044941c2bcba4af600cd
#
_entry.id   faa94bddb884044941c2bcba4af600cd
#
_cell.length_a   1.000
_cell.length_b   1.000
_cell.length_c   1.000
_cell.angle_alpha   90.00
_cell.angle_beta   90.00
_cell.angle_gamma   90.00
#
_symmetry.space_group_name_H-M   'P 1'
#
loop_
_entity.id
_entity.type
_entity.pdbx_description
1 polymer ?
#
loop_
_entity_poly.entity_id
_entity_poly.type
_entity_poly.pdbx_seq_one_letter_code
_entity_poly.pdbx_strand_id
1 'polypeptide(L)'
;HVSLVGSEMCIRDRHNPKYKTLNEIVLLEASKVCPQHPSIGEWKIVGAWINKQEPKQEGFKFHTHTDAFMSCVFYVEGENMSLIVREEARETRQSDSTSSCFYDIVVRHNWHPEISLPVDVGDLLVFPSYQIHKANTNDTDKNRISIAYNLFPSKIKNEDSPWSMNLKLA
;
A
#
# COMPACT_ATOMS: atom_id res chain seq x y z
N HIS A 1 9.45 -0.61 -27.34
CA HIS A 1 8.50 0.41 -26.87
C HIS A 1 7.78 -0.13 -25.64
N VAL A 2 8.27 0.25 -24.45
CA VAL A 2 7.53 0.09 -23.21
C VAL A 2 6.65 1.33 -23.10
N SER A 3 5.35 1.16 -23.31
CA SER A 3 4.36 2.19 -23.07
C SER A 3 4.26 2.37 -21.55
N LEU A 4 4.83 3.44 -21.02
CA LEU A 4 4.60 3.89 -19.65
C LEU A 4 3.21 4.51 -19.59
N VAL A 5 2.20 3.69 -19.30
CA VAL A 5 0.87 4.15 -18.94
C VAL A 5 0.92 4.49 -17.46
N GLY A 6 0.98 5.76 -17.14
CA GLY A 6 1.08 6.31 -15.81
C GLY A 6 2.46 6.91 -15.57
N SER A 7 2.55 8.23 -15.48
CA SER A 7 3.79 8.90 -15.12
C SER A 7 4.06 8.72 -13.63
N GLU A 8 4.68 7.60 -13.27
CA GLU A 8 5.31 7.46 -11.96
C GLU A 8 6.53 8.39 -11.93
N MET A 9 6.36 9.56 -11.35
CA MET A 9 7.51 10.36 -11.00
C MET A 9 8.06 9.82 -9.68
N CYS A 10 8.96 8.84 -9.78
CA CYS A 10 9.70 8.34 -8.61
C CYS A 10 10.44 9.52 -7.97
N ILE A 11 9.90 10.02 -6.86
CA ILE A 11 10.69 10.85 -5.96
C ILE A 11 11.67 9.89 -5.26
N ARG A 12 12.79 9.60 -5.90
CA ARG A 12 13.92 8.90 -5.25
C ARG A 12 14.55 9.74 -4.13
N ASP A 13 14.02 10.94 -3.93
CA ASP A 13 14.62 11.93 -3.05
C ASP A 13 13.85 12.04 -1.73
N ARG A 14 13.87 10.93 -0.96
CA ARG A 14 13.41 10.92 0.45
C ARG A 14 14.17 11.93 1.32
N HIS A 15 15.28 12.48 0.81
CA HIS A 15 16.11 13.48 1.47
C HIS A 15 15.85 14.89 0.99
N ASN A 16 14.91 15.11 0.05
CA ASN A 16 14.59 16.46 -0.42
C ASN A 16 13.94 17.25 0.73
N PRO A 17 14.57 18.34 1.18
CA PRO A 17 14.09 19.14 2.31
C PRO A 17 12.66 19.68 2.09
N LYS A 18 12.20 19.80 0.84
CA LYS A 18 10.82 20.25 0.51
C LYS A 18 9.76 19.26 1.00
N TYR A 19 10.07 17.97 1.08
CA TYR A 19 9.12 16.93 1.51
C TYR A 19 9.35 16.49 2.96
N LYS A 20 10.35 17.04 3.64
CA LYS A 20 10.72 16.61 4.99
C LYS A 20 9.54 16.66 5.95
N THR A 21 8.87 17.80 6.04
CA THR A 21 7.74 17.98 6.96
C THR A 21 6.59 17.02 6.62
N LEU A 22 6.26 16.85 5.33
CA LEU A 22 5.21 15.91 4.92
C LEU A 22 5.59 14.47 5.28
N ASN A 23 6.81 14.07 5.02
CA ASN A 23 7.32 12.73 5.36
C ASN A 23 7.28 12.47 6.87
N GLU A 24 7.61 13.46 7.69
CA GLU A 24 7.54 13.38 9.15
C GLU A 24 6.09 13.22 9.63
N ILE A 25 5.15 13.99 9.07
CA ILE A 25 3.71 13.88 9.40
C ILE A 25 3.18 12.50 8.99
N VAL A 26 3.43 12.08 7.76
CA VAL A 26 2.98 10.77 7.24
C VAL A 26 3.53 9.64 8.10
N LEU A 27 4.81 9.68 8.43
CA LEU A 27 5.44 8.66 9.27
C LEU A 27 4.86 8.64 10.68
N LEU A 28 4.61 9.81 11.27
CA LEU A 28 3.99 9.93 12.59
C LEU A 28 2.58 9.32 12.60
N GLU A 29 1.74 9.70 11.64
CA GLU A 29 0.37 9.20 11.55
C GLU A 29 0.31 7.71 11.23
N ALA A 30 1.09 7.25 10.24
CA ALA A 30 1.18 5.84 9.91
C ALA A 30 1.68 4.99 11.09
N SER A 31 2.65 5.48 11.85
CA SER A 31 3.19 4.76 13.01
C SER A 31 2.16 4.51 14.11
N LYS A 32 1.08 5.30 14.19
CA LYS A 32 0.00 5.09 15.19
C LYS A 32 -0.83 3.84 14.90
N VAL A 33 -0.94 3.46 13.64
CA VAL A 33 -1.76 2.32 13.18
C VAL A 33 -0.93 1.12 12.73
N CYS A 34 0.37 1.33 12.45
CA CYS A 34 1.27 0.24 12.14
C CYS A 34 1.45 -0.69 13.35
N PRO A 35 1.70 -1.99 13.12
CA PRO A 35 1.93 -2.95 14.20
C PRO A 35 3.02 -2.48 15.17
N GLN A 36 2.72 -2.55 16.46
CA GLN A 36 3.64 -2.23 17.54
C GLN A 36 4.00 -3.52 18.27
N HIS A 37 5.28 -3.87 18.27
CA HIS A 37 5.76 -5.05 18.98
C HIS A 37 7.20 -4.82 19.45
N PRO A 38 7.63 -5.32 20.62
CA PRO A 38 8.99 -5.14 21.13
C PRO A 38 10.09 -5.63 20.17
N SER A 39 9.77 -6.61 19.33
CA SER A 39 10.68 -7.13 18.29
C SER A 39 10.77 -6.25 17.05
N ILE A 40 9.92 -5.23 16.92
CA ILE A 40 9.88 -4.33 15.77
C ILE A 40 10.45 -2.98 16.22
N GLY A 41 11.46 -2.50 15.48
CA GLY A 41 11.99 -1.15 15.69
C GLY A 41 11.07 -0.06 15.13
N GLU A 42 11.54 1.18 15.19
CA GLU A 42 10.82 2.32 14.61
C GLU A 42 10.53 2.10 13.12
N TRP A 43 9.40 2.59 12.67
CA TRP A 43 9.04 2.61 11.25
C TRP A 43 9.88 3.65 10.50
N LYS A 44 10.26 3.31 9.28
CA LYS A 44 11.04 4.16 8.38
C LYS A 44 10.42 4.16 7.00
N ILE A 45 10.42 5.31 6.33
CA ILE A 45 10.07 5.41 4.92
C ILE A 45 11.23 4.85 4.10
N VAL A 46 10.98 3.79 3.34
CA VAL A 46 11.98 3.15 2.46
C VAL A 46 11.77 3.52 1.00
N GLY A 47 10.57 3.95 0.63
CA GLY A 47 10.23 4.46 -0.69
C GLY A 47 9.11 5.48 -0.63
N ALA A 48 9.10 6.44 -1.55
CA ALA A 48 8.03 7.39 -1.75
C ALA A 48 7.97 7.81 -3.22
N TRP A 49 6.74 7.97 -3.76
CA TRP A 49 6.53 8.43 -5.14
C TRP A 49 5.18 9.13 -5.29
N ILE A 50 5.11 10.02 -6.27
CA ILE A 50 3.87 10.70 -6.63
C ILE A 50 3.19 9.92 -7.75
N ASN A 51 1.90 9.67 -7.57
CA ASN A 51 1.01 9.15 -8.59
C ASN A 51 0.16 10.30 -9.13
N LYS A 52 0.17 10.48 -10.44
CA LYS A 52 -0.75 11.38 -11.14
C LYS A 52 -1.62 10.56 -12.07
N GLN A 53 -2.93 10.70 -11.94
CA GLN A 53 -3.89 10.21 -12.91
C GLN A 53 -4.52 11.40 -13.66
N GLU A 54 -4.43 11.36 -14.96
CA GLU A 54 -5.07 12.32 -15.85
C GLU A 54 -6.61 12.16 -15.81
N PRO A 55 -7.37 13.17 -16.25
CA PRO A 55 -8.80 13.04 -16.45
C PRO A 55 -9.16 11.84 -17.32
N LYS A 56 -10.21 11.10 -16.95
CA LYS A 56 -10.71 9.90 -17.66
C LYS A 56 -9.68 8.76 -17.79
N GLN A 57 -8.62 8.80 -17.02
CA GLN A 57 -7.59 7.75 -17.04
C GLN A 57 -8.04 6.53 -16.23
N GLU A 58 -7.83 5.33 -16.79
CA GLU A 58 -8.01 4.08 -16.06
C GLU A 58 -7.15 4.02 -14.80
N GLY A 59 -7.65 3.34 -13.78
CA GLY A 59 -6.91 3.06 -12.57
C GLY A 59 -5.73 2.12 -12.81
N PHE A 60 -4.83 2.06 -11.84
CA PHE A 60 -3.73 1.11 -11.86
C PHE A 60 -4.27 -0.33 -11.83
N LYS A 61 -3.49 -1.25 -12.40
CA LYS A 61 -3.77 -2.69 -12.26
C LYS A 61 -3.61 -3.11 -10.80
N PHE A 62 -4.29 -4.19 -10.42
CA PHE A 62 -4.07 -4.80 -9.11
C PHE A 62 -2.61 -5.19 -8.93
N HIS A 63 -2.04 -4.80 -7.80
CA HIS A 63 -0.65 -5.06 -7.45
C HIS A 63 -0.45 -5.13 -5.93
N THR A 64 0.74 -5.54 -5.52
CA THR A 64 1.25 -5.53 -4.15
C THR A 64 2.63 -4.88 -4.13
N HIS A 65 3.12 -4.54 -2.95
CA HIS A 65 4.48 -4.02 -2.78
C HIS A 65 5.32 -5.08 -2.06
N THR A 66 6.26 -5.68 -2.78
CA THR A 66 7.08 -6.80 -2.27
C THR A 66 8.30 -6.35 -1.46
N ASP A 67 8.65 -5.07 -1.54
CA ASP A 67 9.82 -4.45 -0.94
C ASP A 67 9.49 -3.62 0.32
N ALA A 68 8.28 -3.80 0.86
CA ALA A 68 7.80 -3.07 2.02
C ALA A 68 7.02 -3.98 2.99
N PHE A 69 6.88 -3.54 4.23
CA PHE A 69 6.08 -4.20 5.24
C PHE A 69 4.68 -3.59 5.36
N MET A 70 4.63 -2.27 5.33
CA MET A 70 3.39 -1.48 5.27
C MET A 70 3.48 -0.50 4.12
N SER A 71 2.35 -0.22 3.52
CA SER A 71 2.20 0.81 2.48
C SER A 71 1.23 1.88 2.94
N CYS A 72 1.45 3.10 2.50
CA CYS A 72 0.55 4.22 2.75
C CYS A 72 0.27 4.97 1.46
N VAL A 73 -0.92 5.56 1.38
CA VAL A 73 -1.27 6.48 0.30
C VAL A 73 -1.89 7.73 0.92
N PHE A 74 -1.29 8.88 0.67
CA PHE A 74 -1.79 10.20 1.03
C PHE A 74 -2.42 10.86 -0.19
N TYR A 75 -3.66 11.31 -0.07
CA TYR A 75 -4.43 11.89 -1.16
C TYR A 75 -4.33 13.41 -1.15
N VAL A 76 -3.76 13.97 -2.23
CA VAL A 76 -3.41 15.39 -2.31
C VAL A 76 -4.46 16.19 -3.10
N GLU A 77 -4.94 15.60 -4.21
CA GLU A 77 -5.88 16.26 -5.11
C GLU A 77 -6.74 15.21 -5.82
N GLY A 78 -8.02 15.51 -6.02
CA GLY A 78 -8.92 14.66 -6.79
C GLY A 78 -10.34 14.66 -6.25
N GLU A 79 -11.22 14.01 -7.00
CA GLU A 79 -12.63 13.79 -6.66
C GLU A 79 -12.97 12.33 -6.94
N ASN A 80 -14.02 11.79 -6.32
CA ASN A 80 -14.51 10.42 -6.51
C ASN A 80 -13.40 9.36 -6.38
N MET A 81 -12.51 9.54 -5.40
CA MET A 81 -11.36 8.68 -5.19
C MET A 81 -11.73 7.47 -4.34
N SER A 82 -11.17 6.33 -4.68
CA SER A 82 -11.18 5.16 -3.81
C SER A 82 -9.96 4.27 -4.02
N LEU A 83 -9.56 3.60 -2.95
CA LEU A 83 -8.67 2.45 -3.02
C LEU A 83 -9.53 1.19 -3.10
N ILE A 84 -9.35 0.40 -4.14
CA ILE A 84 -10.01 -0.89 -4.29
C ILE A 84 -9.04 -1.96 -3.79
N VAL A 85 -9.45 -2.69 -2.76
CA VAL A 85 -8.72 -3.82 -2.22
C VAL A 85 -9.39 -5.12 -2.65
N ARG A 86 -8.57 -6.14 -2.91
CA ARG A 86 -9.03 -7.48 -3.26
C ARG A 86 -8.58 -8.44 -2.17
N GLU A 87 -9.48 -9.26 -1.71
CA GLU A 87 -9.14 -10.34 -0.81
C GLU A 87 -8.63 -11.53 -1.64
N GLU A 88 -7.42 -12.01 -1.32
CA GLU A 88 -6.97 -13.31 -1.82
C GLU A 88 -7.58 -14.41 -0.97
N ALA A 89 -8.12 -15.42 -1.64
CA ALA A 89 -8.43 -16.68 -0.97
C ALA A 89 -7.11 -17.27 -0.45
N ARG A 90 -6.82 -17.08 0.82
CA ARG A 90 -5.71 -17.79 1.46
C ARG A 90 -6.05 -19.27 1.42
N GLU A 91 -5.15 -20.07 0.88
CA GLU A 91 -5.15 -21.51 1.12
C GLU A 91 -4.99 -21.75 2.62
N THR A 92 -6.09 -21.70 3.35
CA THR A 92 -6.11 -22.22 4.71
C THR A 92 -6.04 -23.74 4.57
N ARG A 93 -4.84 -24.29 4.70
CA ARG A 93 -4.59 -25.73 4.81
C ARG A 93 -5.18 -26.29 6.12
N GLN A 94 -6.34 -25.85 6.52
CA GLN A 94 -7.03 -26.39 7.67
C GLN A 94 -8.25 -27.17 7.19
N SER A 95 -8.23 -28.44 7.49
CA SER A 95 -9.16 -29.51 7.14
C SER A 95 -10.54 -29.41 7.79
N ASP A 96 -11.08 -28.22 7.97
CA ASP A 96 -12.44 -28.05 8.47
C ASP A 96 -13.41 -28.00 7.30
N SER A 97 -14.38 -28.89 7.33
CA SER A 97 -15.34 -29.16 6.26
C SER A 97 -16.16 -27.95 5.80
N THR A 98 -16.17 -26.87 6.55
CA THR A 98 -16.80 -25.57 6.19
C THR A 98 -15.90 -24.66 5.37
N SER A 99 -14.58 -24.78 5.48
CA SER A 99 -13.65 -23.96 4.70
C SER A 99 -13.49 -24.45 3.25
N SER A 100 -13.80 -25.73 2.98
CA SER A 100 -13.68 -26.29 1.65
C SER A 100 -14.71 -25.72 0.68
N CYS A 101 -15.93 -25.43 1.14
CA CYS A 101 -16.98 -24.87 0.29
C CYS A 101 -16.67 -23.43 -0.12
N PHE A 102 -16.16 -22.63 0.79
CA PHE A 102 -15.76 -21.24 0.48
C PHE A 102 -14.53 -21.19 -0.45
N TYR A 103 -13.56 -22.06 -0.20
CA TYR A 103 -12.39 -22.24 -1.07
C TYR A 103 -12.79 -22.65 -2.48
N ASP A 104 -13.70 -23.62 -2.64
CA ASP A 104 -14.20 -24.06 -3.93
C ASP A 104 -14.91 -22.93 -4.69
N ILE A 105 -15.71 -22.12 -4.00
CA ILE A 105 -16.38 -20.97 -4.62
C ILE A 105 -15.38 -19.92 -5.08
N VAL A 106 -14.45 -19.53 -4.21
CA VAL A 106 -13.48 -18.46 -4.50
C VAL A 106 -12.47 -18.88 -5.55
N VAL A 107 -11.88 -20.06 -5.41
CA VAL A 107 -10.78 -20.51 -6.29
C VAL A 107 -11.33 -21.05 -7.62
N ARG A 108 -12.33 -21.91 -7.60
CA ARG A 108 -12.86 -22.53 -8.84
C ARG A 108 -13.64 -21.55 -9.70
N HIS A 109 -14.30 -20.56 -9.10
CA HIS A 109 -15.07 -19.56 -9.81
C HIS A 109 -14.33 -18.23 -10.01
N ASN A 110 -13.06 -18.17 -9.63
CA ASN A 110 -12.24 -16.94 -9.72
C ASN A 110 -12.93 -15.71 -9.10
N TRP A 111 -13.71 -15.96 -8.02
CA TRP A 111 -14.42 -14.91 -7.32
C TRP A 111 -13.53 -14.31 -6.22
N HIS A 112 -13.04 -13.12 -6.48
CA HIS A 112 -12.26 -12.35 -5.53
C HIS A 112 -13.10 -11.14 -5.12
N PRO A 113 -13.63 -11.09 -3.90
CA PRO A 113 -14.40 -9.94 -3.45
C PRO A 113 -13.52 -8.69 -3.48
N GLU A 114 -14.04 -7.65 -4.12
CA GLU A 114 -13.41 -6.34 -4.16
C GLU A 114 -14.16 -5.41 -3.22
N ILE A 115 -13.40 -4.72 -2.36
CA ILE A 115 -13.93 -3.72 -1.43
C ILE A 115 -13.41 -2.36 -1.89
N SER A 116 -14.33 -1.44 -2.17
CA SER A 116 -13.99 -0.05 -2.48
C SER A 116 -13.99 0.76 -1.18
N LEU A 117 -12.85 1.35 -0.89
CA LEU A 117 -12.64 2.25 0.25
C LEU A 117 -12.64 3.68 -0.28
N PRO A 118 -13.75 4.43 -0.12
CA PRO A 118 -13.79 5.82 -0.55
C PRO A 118 -12.82 6.66 0.29
N VAL A 119 -12.22 7.66 -0.35
CA VAL A 119 -11.23 8.56 0.27
C VAL A 119 -11.43 9.99 -0.23
N ASP A 120 -11.06 10.93 0.62
CA ASP A 120 -11.07 12.35 0.32
C ASP A 120 -9.65 12.93 0.32
N VAL A 121 -9.53 14.17 -0.17
CA VAL A 121 -8.28 14.94 -0.08
C VAL A 121 -7.90 15.16 1.38
N GLY A 122 -6.66 14.85 1.73
CA GLY A 122 -6.16 14.90 3.11
C GLY A 122 -6.17 13.56 3.83
N ASP A 123 -6.82 12.53 3.27
CA ASP A 123 -6.80 11.20 3.86
C ASP A 123 -5.44 10.51 3.68
N LEU A 124 -5.07 9.74 4.70
CA LEU A 124 -3.93 8.84 4.68
C LEU A 124 -4.42 7.40 4.93
N LEU A 125 -4.39 6.57 3.91
CA LEU A 125 -4.63 5.14 4.07
C LEU A 125 -3.32 4.42 4.41
N VAL A 126 -3.39 3.49 5.37
CA VAL A 126 -2.27 2.63 5.77
C VAL A 126 -2.73 1.18 5.72
N PHE A 127 -1.99 0.32 5.04
CA PHE A 127 -2.34 -1.08 4.86
C PHE A 127 -1.10 -1.97 4.71
N PRO A 128 -1.21 -3.28 4.97
CA PRO A 128 -0.12 -4.21 4.74
C PRO A 128 0.30 -4.23 3.28
N SER A 129 1.61 -4.19 3.01
CA SER A 129 2.15 -4.11 1.64
C SER A 129 1.78 -5.29 0.75
N TYR A 130 1.45 -6.43 1.35
CA TYR A 130 0.97 -7.62 0.62
C TYR A 130 -0.51 -7.52 0.21
N GLN A 131 -1.25 -6.51 0.69
CA GLN A 131 -2.66 -6.32 0.32
C GLN A 131 -2.75 -6.01 -1.17
N ILE A 132 -3.46 -6.86 -1.93
CA ILE A 132 -3.73 -6.60 -3.34
C ILE A 132 -4.66 -5.42 -3.46
N HIS A 133 -4.25 -4.42 -4.21
CA HIS A 133 -4.99 -3.17 -4.33
C HIS A 133 -4.78 -2.48 -5.68
N LYS A 134 -5.66 -1.55 -5.98
CA LYS A 134 -5.55 -0.60 -7.11
C LYS A 134 -6.27 0.71 -6.77
N ALA A 135 -5.90 1.80 -7.42
CA ALA A 135 -6.75 2.99 -7.46
C ALA A 135 -7.92 2.76 -8.43
N ASN A 136 -9.10 3.34 -8.15
CA ASN A 136 -10.19 3.33 -9.10
C ASN A 136 -9.87 4.20 -10.33
N THR A 137 -10.64 4.03 -11.40
CA THR A 137 -10.58 4.92 -12.58
C THR A 137 -10.84 6.37 -12.16
N ASN A 138 -10.09 7.30 -12.70
CA ASN A 138 -10.40 8.72 -12.58
C ASN A 138 -11.45 9.08 -13.63
N ASP A 139 -12.71 9.04 -13.25
CA ASP A 139 -13.87 9.34 -14.12
C ASP A 139 -14.22 10.83 -14.19
N THR A 140 -13.44 11.68 -13.51
CA THR A 140 -13.64 13.12 -13.46
C THR A 140 -12.91 13.87 -14.58
N ASP A 141 -13.13 15.17 -14.69
CA ASP A 141 -12.44 16.06 -15.64
C ASP A 141 -11.22 16.75 -14.99
N LYS A 142 -10.83 16.33 -13.78
CA LYS A 142 -9.70 16.88 -13.03
C LYS A 142 -8.59 15.84 -12.86
N ASN A 143 -7.38 16.33 -12.65
CA ASN A 143 -6.28 15.44 -12.24
C ASN A 143 -6.56 14.85 -10.86
N ARG A 144 -6.02 13.68 -10.62
CA ARG A 144 -5.89 13.06 -9.29
C ARG A 144 -4.43 12.93 -8.96
N ILE A 145 -4.05 13.39 -7.75
CA ILE A 145 -2.68 13.32 -7.25
C ILE A 145 -2.69 12.64 -5.89
N SER A 146 -1.88 11.62 -5.75
CA SER A 146 -1.60 10.96 -4.47
C SER A 146 -0.12 10.72 -4.30
N ILE A 147 0.32 10.56 -3.06
CA ILE A 147 1.70 10.21 -2.72
C ILE A 147 1.67 8.87 -2.03
N ALA A 148 2.33 7.89 -2.61
CA ALA A 148 2.47 6.57 -2.02
C ALA A 148 3.79 6.45 -1.27
N TYR A 149 3.76 5.69 -0.18
CA TYR A 149 4.91 5.43 0.69
C TYR A 149 5.03 3.96 0.99
N ASN A 150 6.24 3.48 1.00
CA ASN A 150 6.60 2.18 1.53
C ASN A 150 7.30 2.33 2.87
N LEU A 151 6.83 1.59 3.86
CA LEU A 151 7.37 1.60 5.21
C LEU A 151 7.98 0.25 5.56
N PHE A 152 9.10 0.31 6.27
CA PHE A 152 9.77 -0.86 6.81
C PHE A 152 10.22 -0.59 8.25
N PRO A 153 10.16 -1.59 9.18
CA PRO A 153 10.70 -1.40 10.51
C PRO A 153 12.23 -1.31 10.46
N SER A 154 12.81 -0.39 11.22
CA SER A 154 14.28 -0.22 11.30
C SER A 154 14.99 -1.47 11.84
N LYS A 155 14.25 -2.30 12.56
CA LYS A 155 14.75 -3.53 13.18
C LYS A 155 13.63 -4.56 13.25
N ILE A 156 13.97 -5.81 12.95
CA ILE A 156 13.17 -6.98 13.29
C ILE A 156 14.06 -7.89 14.12
N LYS A 157 13.66 -8.15 15.37
CA LYS A 157 14.34 -9.09 16.26
C LYS A 157 13.39 -10.22 16.56
N ASN A 158 13.78 -11.44 16.25
CA ASN A 158 13.07 -12.63 16.69
C ASN A 158 13.92 -13.32 17.77
N GLU A 159 13.44 -13.33 19.01
CA GLU A 159 14.17 -13.90 20.15
C GLU A 159 14.33 -15.41 20.03
N ASP A 160 13.38 -16.07 19.37
CA ASP A 160 13.36 -17.52 19.15
C ASP A 160 14.04 -17.96 17.84
N SER A 161 14.64 -17.03 17.09
CA SER A 161 15.28 -17.30 15.81
C SER A 161 16.65 -16.63 15.74
N PRO A 162 17.64 -17.29 15.13
CA PRO A 162 18.93 -16.67 14.84
C PRO A 162 18.84 -15.50 13.84
N TRP A 163 17.67 -15.29 13.24
CA TRP A 163 17.47 -14.24 12.26
C TRP A 163 17.06 -12.93 12.93
N SER A 164 17.93 -11.96 12.84
CA SER A 164 17.62 -10.58 13.16
C SER A 164 18.01 -9.71 11.98
N MET A 165 17.22 -8.68 11.70
CA MET A 165 17.49 -7.72 10.64
C MET A 165 17.57 -6.31 11.22
N ASN A 166 18.61 -5.59 10.86
CA ASN A 166 18.73 -4.15 11.10
C ASN A 166 18.80 -3.44 9.76
N LEU A 167 17.84 -2.57 9.49
CA LEU A 167 17.82 -1.75 8.30
C LEU A 167 18.71 -0.53 8.51
N LYS A 168 19.82 -0.44 7.80
CA LYS A 168 20.63 0.77 7.70
C LYS A 168 20.21 1.50 6.43
N LEU A 169 19.54 2.62 6.60
CA LEU A 169 19.23 3.53 5.50
C LEU A 169 20.45 4.44 5.32
N ALA A 170 21.02 4.41 4.12
CA ALA A 170 22.09 5.33 3.72
C ALA A 170 21.56 6.76 3.58
#